data_c5f71e46c0a4f49592100be0a56f4132
#
_entry.id   c5f71e46c0a4f49592100be0a56f4132
#
_cell.length_a   1.000
_cell.length_b   1.000
_cell.length_c   1.000
_cell.angle_alpha   90.00
_cell.angle_beta   90.00
_cell.angle_gamma   90.00
#
_symmetry.space_group_name_H-M   'P 1'
#
loop_
_entity.id
_entity.type
_entity.pdbx_description
1 polymer ?
#
loop_
_entity_poly.entity_id
_entity_poly.type
_entity_poly.pdbx_seq_one_letter_code
_entity_poly.pdbx_strand_id
1 'polypeptide(L)'
;NVIDISYMFANSSFNQDISNWNTSSVTSMEDLFGDNSSFNQDLSSWNVSNVTNMKGVFYNATAFNQDISSWNVGKANIMSYMFRGATSFNKNISGWDIGNVTTMLGMFTNSPLFNQDLSSWNTSSVSNMSEVFSGATSFNQNIGSWNTGNVQTMNQMFYGATNFNQDLSSWNVSSVLDMNEILDNTSLSSDNYDLILIGWASQNLQQGVPLGVGSTMYCSGTTARNTLVNTYGWTITDGGSDTTCRTAITDANFQDAINTCLTTNPADGLCASSEYGLMTGWDVSQVTDMSYAFDSKEVFNADISAWDVSNVTTTEGMF
;
A
#
# COMPACT_ATOMS: atom_id res chain seq x y z
N ASN A 1 18.97 -35.59 -17.94
CA ASN A 1 18.32 -34.72 -16.95
C ASN A 1 18.65 -33.28 -17.32
N VAL A 2 17.65 -32.54 -17.83
CA VAL A 2 17.76 -31.10 -18.11
C VAL A 2 17.67 -30.37 -16.79
N ILE A 3 18.61 -29.45 -16.53
CA ILE A 3 18.68 -28.68 -15.28
C ILE A 3 18.38 -27.18 -15.50
N ASP A 4 18.52 -26.71 -16.72
CA ASP A 4 18.29 -25.32 -17.11
C ASP A 4 17.43 -25.29 -18.39
N ILE A 5 16.29 -24.61 -18.34
CA ILE A 5 15.35 -24.37 -19.44
C ILE A 5 15.12 -22.89 -19.69
N SER A 6 16.07 -22.06 -19.22
CA SER A 6 15.99 -20.60 -19.39
C SER A 6 15.87 -20.22 -20.85
N TYR A 7 15.03 -19.23 -21.14
CA TYR A 7 14.77 -18.66 -22.48
C TYR A 7 14.22 -19.63 -23.54
N MET A 8 13.89 -20.89 -23.20
CA MET A 8 13.59 -21.93 -24.20
C MET A 8 12.46 -21.57 -25.16
N PHE A 9 11.44 -20.88 -24.67
CA PHE A 9 10.28 -20.43 -25.46
C PHE A 9 10.15 -18.92 -25.50
N ALA A 10 11.21 -18.20 -25.11
CA ALA A 10 11.21 -16.74 -25.13
C ALA A 10 11.09 -16.19 -26.55
N ASN A 11 10.43 -15.05 -26.70
CA ASN A 11 10.24 -14.38 -27.99
C ASN A 11 9.63 -15.28 -29.08
N SER A 12 8.76 -16.22 -28.70
CA SER A 12 8.13 -17.17 -29.63
C SER A 12 6.60 -17.11 -29.52
N SER A 13 5.92 -17.76 -30.46
CA SER A 13 4.47 -18.00 -30.40
C SER A 13 4.14 -19.45 -29.98
N PHE A 14 5.07 -20.12 -29.32
CA PHE A 14 4.86 -21.50 -28.87
C PHE A 14 3.69 -21.58 -27.89
N ASN A 15 2.72 -22.47 -28.18
CA ASN A 15 1.55 -22.70 -27.33
C ASN A 15 1.06 -24.15 -27.46
N GLN A 16 1.98 -25.12 -27.38
CA GLN A 16 1.63 -26.56 -27.41
C GLN A 16 1.67 -27.14 -26.00
N ASP A 17 0.91 -28.21 -25.80
CA ASP A 17 0.87 -28.95 -24.54
C ASP A 17 2.24 -29.56 -24.20
N ILE A 18 2.78 -29.18 -23.06
CA ILE A 18 4.03 -29.67 -22.48
C ILE A 18 3.82 -30.15 -21.04
N SER A 19 2.58 -30.43 -20.65
CA SER A 19 2.22 -30.85 -19.30
C SER A 19 2.93 -32.14 -18.87
N ASN A 20 3.27 -33.00 -19.82
CA ASN A 20 3.94 -34.28 -19.57
C ASN A 20 5.47 -34.20 -19.41
N TRP A 21 6.05 -33.02 -19.45
CA TRP A 21 7.49 -32.83 -19.27
C TRP A 21 7.93 -33.16 -17.84
N ASN A 22 9.03 -33.92 -17.71
CA ASN A 22 9.65 -34.10 -16.40
C ASN A 22 10.59 -32.96 -16.07
N THR A 23 10.12 -32.04 -15.21
CA THR A 23 10.84 -30.84 -14.77
C THR A 23 11.54 -31.02 -13.42
N SER A 24 11.51 -32.22 -12.84
CA SER A 24 11.97 -32.45 -11.46
C SER A 24 13.45 -32.15 -11.20
N SER A 25 14.28 -32.07 -12.24
CA SER A 25 15.71 -31.71 -12.13
C SER A 25 16.01 -30.26 -12.45
N VAL A 26 14.99 -29.47 -12.86
CA VAL A 26 15.18 -28.09 -13.29
C VAL A 26 15.50 -27.20 -12.10
N THR A 27 16.53 -26.37 -12.26
CA THR A 27 16.98 -25.40 -11.24
C THR A 27 16.83 -23.96 -11.70
N SER A 28 16.75 -23.69 -13.02
CA SER A 28 16.53 -22.36 -13.59
C SER A 28 15.47 -22.42 -14.69
N MET A 29 14.54 -21.44 -14.62
CA MET A 29 13.48 -21.19 -15.58
C MET A 29 13.49 -19.72 -16.03
N GLU A 30 14.65 -19.04 -15.96
CA GLU A 30 14.75 -17.61 -16.27
C GLU A 30 14.18 -17.33 -17.66
N ASP A 31 13.25 -16.36 -17.75
CA ASP A 31 12.59 -15.92 -18.99
C ASP A 31 12.06 -17.05 -19.88
N LEU A 32 11.67 -18.20 -19.30
CA LEU A 32 11.26 -19.39 -20.05
C LEU A 32 10.21 -19.12 -21.13
N PHE A 33 9.18 -18.32 -20.79
CA PHE A 33 8.13 -17.89 -21.70
C PHE A 33 8.17 -16.36 -21.89
N GLY A 34 9.32 -15.73 -21.66
CA GLY A 34 9.49 -14.29 -21.80
C GLY A 34 9.11 -13.82 -23.20
N ASP A 35 8.29 -12.76 -23.30
CA ASP A 35 7.76 -12.23 -24.57
C ASP A 35 6.99 -13.26 -25.43
N ASN A 36 6.52 -14.35 -24.85
CA ASN A 36 5.62 -15.28 -25.50
C ASN A 36 4.16 -14.92 -25.22
N SER A 37 3.59 -14.03 -26.01
CA SER A 37 2.23 -13.51 -25.83
C SER A 37 1.12 -14.55 -26.09
N SER A 38 1.44 -15.73 -26.60
CA SER A 38 0.45 -16.76 -26.98
C SER A 38 0.35 -17.90 -25.97
N PHE A 39 1.36 -18.08 -25.13
CA PHE A 39 1.43 -19.25 -24.25
C PHE A 39 0.36 -19.20 -23.15
N ASN A 40 -0.46 -20.26 -23.10
CA ASN A 40 -1.50 -20.41 -22.07
C ASN A 40 -1.85 -21.90 -21.85
N GLN A 41 -0.85 -22.78 -21.80
CA GLN A 41 -1.07 -24.21 -21.54
C GLN A 41 -0.94 -24.54 -20.06
N ASP A 42 -1.58 -25.63 -19.64
CA ASP A 42 -1.57 -26.11 -18.26
C ASP A 42 -0.15 -26.57 -17.85
N LEU A 43 0.34 -26.02 -16.77
CA LEU A 43 1.63 -26.34 -16.14
C LEU A 43 1.45 -26.87 -14.71
N SER A 44 0.24 -27.19 -14.27
CA SER A 44 -0.07 -27.60 -12.89
C SER A 44 0.66 -28.88 -12.47
N SER A 45 1.00 -29.75 -13.43
CA SER A 45 1.73 -31.01 -13.20
C SER A 45 3.26 -30.86 -13.08
N TRP A 46 3.79 -29.65 -13.40
CA TRP A 46 5.25 -29.45 -13.36
C TRP A 46 5.78 -29.46 -11.92
N ASN A 47 6.86 -30.22 -11.72
CA ASN A 47 7.60 -30.20 -10.47
C ASN A 47 8.68 -29.12 -10.51
N VAL A 48 8.42 -28.00 -9.83
CA VAL A 48 9.33 -26.85 -9.72
C VAL A 48 10.09 -26.78 -8.39
N SER A 49 10.03 -27.85 -7.58
CA SER A 49 10.56 -27.87 -6.21
C SER A 49 12.08 -27.71 -6.10
N ASN A 50 12.80 -27.82 -7.21
CA ASN A 50 14.24 -27.59 -7.27
C ASN A 50 14.62 -26.26 -7.94
N VAL A 51 13.65 -25.51 -8.45
CA VAL A 51 13.90 -24.24 -9.13
C VAL A 51 14.28 -23.16 -8.11
N THR A 52 15.43 -22.53 -8.34
CA THR A 52 15.93 -21.42 -7.53
C THR A 52 15.80 -20.08 -8.25
N ASN A 53 15.87 -20.07 -9.58
CA ASN A 53 15.73 -18.86 -10.40
C ASN A 53 14.44 -18.92 -11.22
N MET A 54 13.48 -18.06 -10.85
CA MET A 54 12.19 -17.88 -11.54
C MET A 54 12.05 -16.48 -12.16
N LYS A 55 13.18 -15.78 -12.41
CA LYS A 55 13.16 -14.46 -13.01
C LYS A 55 12.46 -14.48 -14.36
N GLY A 56 11.48 -13.60 -14.56
CA GLY A 56 10.83 -13.38 -15.85
C GLY A 56 10.10 -14.59 -16.47
N VAL A 57 9.80 -15.67 -15.72
CA VAL A 57 9.22 -16.89 -16.30
C VAL A 57 8.07 -16.61 -17.25
N PHE A 58 7.20 -15.66 -16.91
CA PHE A 58 6.05 -15.22 -17.71
C PHE A 58 6.12 -13.73 -18.07
N TYR A 59 7.32 -13.19 -18.22
CA TYR A 59 7.54 -11.79 -18.63
C TYR A 59 6.84 -11.53 -19.96
N ASN A 60 5.91 -10.54 -20.02
CA ASN A 60 5.08 -10.22 -21.18
C ASN A 60 4.31 -11.42 -21.81
N ALA A 61 4.11 -12.51 -21.06
CA ALA A 61 3.25 -13.62 -21.48
C ALA A 61 1.77 -13.22 -21.32
N THR A 62 1.30 -12.35 -22.22
CA THR A 62 0.01 -11.64 -22.07
C THR A 62 -1.23 -12.54 -22.04
N ALA A 63 -1.17 -13.73 -22.64
CA ALA A 63 -2.27 -14.70 -22.64
C ALA A 63 -2.25 -15.62 -21.40
N PHE A 64 -1.13 -15.69 -20.65
CA PHE A 64 -0.97 -16.66 -19.59
C PHE A 64 -1.91 -16.39 -18.42
N ASN A 65 -2.77 -17.38 -18.12
CA ASN A 65 -3.68 -17.35 -16.97
C ASN A 65 -4.05 -18.75 -16.48
N GLN A 66 -3.06 -19.67 -16.42
CA GLN A 66 -3.28 -21.03 -15.93
C GLN A 66 -3.06 -21.12 -14.43
N ASP A 67 -3.68 -22.12 -13.82
CA ASP A 67 -3.54 -22.42 -12.39
C ASP A 67 -2.19 -23.07 -12.10
N ILE A 68 -1.36 -22.39 -11.35
CA ILE A 68 -0.04 -22.84 -10.88
C ILE A 68 0.04 -22.79 -9.34
N SER A 69 -1.10 -22.80 -8.66
CA SER A 69 -1.19 -22.82 -7.19
C SER A 69 -0.51 -24.04 -6.55
N SER A 70 -0.42 -25.15 -7.31
CA SER A 70 0.24 -26.39 -6.90
C SER A 70 1.78 -26.33 -6.91
N TRP A 71 2.37 -25.29 -7.50
CA TRP A 71 3.82 -25.18 -7.59
C TRP A 71 4.47 -25.05 -6.21
N ASN A 72 5.42 -25.93 -5.90
CA ASN A 72 6.27 -25.80 -4.73
C ASN A 72 7.46 -24.89 -5.08
N VAL A 73 7.35 -23.61 -4.72
CA VAL A 73 8.37 -22.58 -5.01
C VAL A 73 9.34 -22.33 -3.83
N GLY A 74 9.31 -23.17 -2.80
CA GLY A 74 10.02 -22.93 -1.54
C GLY A 74 11.56 -22.85 -1.66
N LYS A 75 12.16 -23.24 -2.79
CA LYS A 75 13.58 -23.03 -3.06
C LYS A 75 13.90 -21.78 -3.89
N ALA A 76 12.89 -21.13 -4.44
CA ALA A 76 13.12 -19.94 -5.25
C ALA A 76 13.69 -18.78 -4.41
N ASN A 77 14.74 -18.15 -4.91
CA ASN A 77 15.34 -16.99 -4.29
C ASN A 77 15.24 -15.73 -5.17
N ILE A 78 14.94 -15.89 -6.47
CA ILE A 78 14.75 -14.79 -7.42
C ILE A 78 13.39 -14.97 -8.09
N MET A 79 12.49 -13.98 -7.92
CA MET A 79 11.19 -13.90 -8.60
C MET A 79 10.99 -12.55 -9.31
N SER A 80 12.10 -11.83 -9.58
CA SER A 80 12.04 -10.56 -10.28
C SER A 80 11.35 -10.70 -11.63
N TYR A 81 10.43 -9.79 -11.94
CA TYR A 81 9.71 -9.71 -13.22
C TYR A 81 8.90 -10.95 -13.62
N MET A 82 8.64 -11.90 -12.69
CA MET A 82 8.04 -13.20 -13.03
C MET A 82 6.74 -13.09 -13.82
N PHE A 83 5.89 -12.14 -13.49
CA PHE A 83 4.62 -11.87 -14.18
C PHE A 83 4.55 -10.45 -14.76
N ARG A 84 5.69 -9.76 -14.94
CA ARG A 84 5.69 -8.42 -15.54
C ARG A 84 5.03 -8.47 -16.92
N GLY A 85 3.99 -7.63 -17.14
CA GLY A 85 3.26 -7.60 -18.39
C GLY A 85 2.41 -8.83 -18.70
N ALA A 86 2.21 -9.73 -17.74
CA ALA A 86 1.26 -10.86 -17.86
C ALA A 86 -0.18 -10.36 -17.67
N THR A 87 -0.69 -9.65 -18.67
CA THR A 87 -1.93 -8.84 -18.57
C THR A 87 -3.18 -9.64 -18.27
N SER A 88 -3.20 -10.95 -18.54
CA SER A 88 -4.35 -11.83 -18.22
C SER A 88 -4.22 -12.54 -16.88
N PHE A 89 -3.03 -12.53 -16.24
CA PHE A 89 -2.78 -13.35 -15.07
C PHE A 89 -3.50 -12.83 -13.83
N ASN A 90 -4.35 -13.69 -13.25
CA ASN A 90 -5.07 -13.43 -12.00
C ASN A 90 -5.42 -14.75 -11.27
N LYS A 91 -4.46 -15.70 -11.17
CA LYS A 91 -4.69 -16.96 -10.45
C LYS A 91 -4.18 -16.87 -9.02
N ASN A 92 -4.83 -17.64 -8.14
CA ASN A 92 -4.48 -17.70 -6.74
C ASN A 92 -3.10 -18.35 -6.54
N ILE A 93 -2.19 -17.61 -5.93
CA ILE A 93 -0.84 -18.04 -5.55
C ILE A 93 -0.57 -17.78 -4.05
N SER A 94 -1.60 -17.57 -3.25
CA SER A 94 -1.48 -17.31 -1.81
C SER A 94 -0.78 -18.43 -1.05
N GLY A 95 -0.88 -19.67 -1.53
CA GLY A 95 -0.24 -20.84 -0.93
C GLY A 95 1.26 -21.00 -1.21
N TRP A 96 1.87 -20.10 -1.99
CA TRP A 96 3.30 -20.20 -2.29
C TRP A 96 4.16 -19.89 -1.06
N ASP A 97 5.12 -20.74 -0.77
CA ASP A 97 6.17 -20.46 0.22
C ASP A 97 7.27 -19.63 -0.46
N ILE A 98 7.28 -18.33 -0.17
CA ILE A 98 8.29 -17.39 -0.69
C ILE A 98 9.35 -17.01 0.37
N GLY A 99 9.45 -17.74 1.47
CA GLY A 99 10.33 -17.39 2.59
C GLY A 99 11.83 -17.30 2.24
N ASN A 100 12.26 -17.87 1.12
CA ASN A 100 13.63 -17.78 0.62
C ASN A 100 13.84 -16.70 -0.48
N VAL A 101 12.77 -16.02 -0.91
CA VAL A 101 12.87 -15.00 -1.96
C VAL A 101 13.56 -13.75 -1.42
N THR A 102 14.63 -13.33 -2.08
CA THR A 102 15.40 -12.13 -1.70
C THR A 102 15.06 -10.90 -2.51
N THR A 103 14.49 -11.09 -3.72
CA THR A 103 14.06 -9.99 -4.59
C THR A 103 12.77 -10.33 -5.32
N MET A 104 11.83 -9.39 -5.29
CA MET A 104 10.55 -9.43 -6.01
C MET A 104 10.45 -8.28 -7.02
N LEU A 105 11.60 -7.68 -7.42
CA LEU A 105 11.66 -6.52 -8.31
C LEU A 105 10.70 -6.69 -9.49
N GLY A 106 9.72 -5.80 -9.61
CA GLY A 106 8.79 -5.73 -10.71
C GLY A 106 7.92 -6.98 -10.95
N MET A 107 7.69 -7.81 -9.92
CA MET A 107 7.06 -9.14 -10.09
C MET A 107 5.71 -9.08 -10.82
N PHE A 108 4.88 -8.07 -10.55
CA PHE A 108 3.56 -7.89 -11.18
C PHE A 108 3.46 -6.54 -11.93
N THR A 109 4.58 -5.94 -12.32
CA THR A 109 4.56 -4.69 -13.08
C THR A 109 3.72 -4.84 -14.34
N ASN A 110 2.79 -3.88 -14.57
CA ASN A 110 1.88 -3.90 -15.72
C ASN A 110 1.06 -5.20 -15.87
N SER A 111 0.64 -5.78 -14.74
CA SER A 111 -0.30 -6.91 -14.68
C SER A 111 -1.67 -6.40 -14.19
N PRO A 112 -2.46 -5.72 -15.04
CA PRO A 112 -3.60 -4.90 -14.64
C PRO A 112 -4.75 -5.68 -14.01
N LEU A 113 -4.88 -6.98 -14.29
CA LEU A 113 -5.95 -7.81 -13.73
C LEU A 113 -5.57 -8.48 -12.40
N PHE A 114 -4.27 -8.48 -12.02
CA PHE A 114 -3.83 -9.17 -10.82
C PHE A 114 -4.38 -8.50 -9.56
N ASN A 115 -5.15 -9.26 -8.77
CA ASN A 115 -5.74 -8.81 -7.50
C ASN A 115 -5.99 -9.98 -6.54
N GLN A 116 -5.00 -10.87 -6.35
CA GLN A 116 -5.13 -12.00 -5.43
C GLN A 116 -4.58 -11.67 -4.04
N ASP A 117 -5.17 -12.29 -3.03
CA ASP A 117 -4.73 -12.14 -1.64
C ASP A 117 -3.33 -12.75 -1.44
N LEU A 118 -2.41 -11.92 -0.99
CA LEU A 118 -1.02 -12.29 -0.70
C LEU A 118 -0.66 -12.06 0.79
N SER A 119 -1.64 -11.86 1.64
CA SER A 119 -1.44 -11.54 3.08
C SER A 119 -0.68 -12.63 3.85
N SER A 120 -0.75 -13.87 3.36
CA SER A 120 -0.06 -15.02 3.95
C SER A 120 1.43 -15.15 3.58
N TRP A 121 1.92 -14.35 2.64
CA TRP A 121 3.31 -14.47 2.19
C TRP A 121 4.32 -14.06 3.26
N ASN A 122 5.32 -14.89 3.48
CA ASN A 122 6.47 -14.56 4.33
C ASN A 122 7.50 -13.77 3.52
N THR A 123 7.51 -12.45 3.69
CA THR A 123 8.41 -11.53 2.98
C THR A 123 9.70 -11.20 3.73
N SER A 124 9.97 -11.88 4.85
CA SER A 124 11.07 -11.52 5.76
C SER A 124 12.48 -11.59 5.16
N SER A 125 12.68 -12.31 4.06
CA SER A 125 13.97 -12.40 3.36
C SER A 125 14.12 -11.36 2.23
N VAL A 126 13.03 -10.65 1.89
CA VAL A 126 13.03 -9.74 0.73
C VAL A 126 13.76 -8.44 1.06
N SER A 127 14.73 -8.07 0.22
CA SER A 127 15.46 -6.80 0.34
C SER A 127 15.10 -5.78 -0.75
N ASN A 128 14.49 -6.22 -1.86
CA ASN A 128 14.09 -5.34 -2.94
C ASN A 128 12.64 -5.63 -3.36
N MET A 129 11.77 -4.62 -3.15
CA MET A 129 10.36 -4.62 -3.53
C MET A 129 10.04 -3.52 -4.57
N SER A 130 11.06 -3.00 -5.27
CA SER A 130 10.82 -1.98 -6.30
C SER A 130 9.88 -2.48 -7.39
N GLU A 131 8.98 -1.62 -7.84
CA GLU A 131 8.02 -1.87 -8.93
C GLU A 131 7.10 -3.10 -8.77
N VAL A 132 7.00 -3.75 -7.61
CA VAL A 132 6.27 -5.05 -7.49
C VAL A 132 4.87 -4.98 -8.08
N PHE A 133 4.11 -3.92 -7.82
CA PHE A 133 2.75 -3.72 -8.31
C PHE A 133 2.62 -2.48 -9.21
N SER A 134 3.72 -1.98 -9.78
CA SER A 134 3.68 -0.81 -10.67
C SER A 134 2.77 -1.09 -11.88
N GLY A 135 1.75 -0.26 -12.10
CA GLY A 135 0.76 -0.45 -13.16
C GLY A 135 -0.18 -1.66 -12.98
N ALA A 136 -0.21 -2.30 -11.81
CA ALA A 136 -1.20 -3.32 -11.46
C ALA A 136 -2.52 -2.65 -11.04
N THR A 137 -3.26 -2.14 -12.00
CA THR A 137 -4.39 -1.21 -11.78
C THR A 137 -5.52 -1.76 -10.95
N SER A 138 -5.74 -3.08 -10.93
CA SER A 138 -6.78 -3.71 -10.10
C SER A 138 -6.31 -4.07 -8.68
N PHE A 139 -5.00 -4.02 -8.40
CA PHE A 139 -4.47 -4.49 -7.13
C PHE A 139 -4.89 -3.60 -5.97
N ASN A 140 -5.59 -4.18 -4.99
CA ASN A 140 -6.04 -3.50 -3.77
C ASN A 140 -6.19 -4.48 -2.59
N GLN A 141 -5.29 -5.47 -2.47
CA GLN A 141 -5.34 -6.42 -1.37
C GLN A 141 -4.57 -5.92 -0.15
N ASN A 142 -5.05 -6.29 1.04
CA ASN A 142 -4.39 -5.95 2.28
C ASN A 142 -3.09 -6.76 2.44
N ILE A 143 -1.97 -6.07 2.41
CA ILE A 143 -0.62 -6.60 2.62
C ILE A 143 0.09 -5.94 3.81
N GLY A 144 -0.66 -5.30 4.70
CA GLY A 144 -0.13 -4.68 5.92
C GLY A 144 0.62 -5.66 6.83
N SER A 145 0.32 -6.97 6.73
CA SER A 145 1.01 -8.03 7.47
C SER A 145 2.41 -8.39 6.97
N TRP A 146 2.83 -7.88 5.80
CA TRP A 146 4.16 -8.21 5.26
C TRP A 146 5.28 -7.74 6.17
N ASN A 147 6.28 -8.60 6.36
CA ASN A 147 7.49 -8.23 7.07
C ASN A 147 8.44 -7.47 6.12
N THR A 148 8.55 -6.17 6.31
CA THR A 148 9.35 -5.28 5.46
C THR A 148 10.68 -4.85 6.09
N GLY A 149 11.03 -5.40 7.28
CA GLY A 149 12.19 -4.95 8.05
C GLY A 149 13.56 -5.09 7.36
N ASN A 150 13.68 -5.98 6.37
CA ASN A 150 14.91 -6.14 5.57
C ASN A 150 14.88 -5.40 4.23
N VAL A 151 13.77 -4.74 3.88
CA VAL A 151 13.61 -4.08 2.58
C VAL A 151 14.42 -2.78 2.55
N GLN A 152 15.24 -2.63 1.51
CA GLN A 152 16.08 -1.45 1.29
C GLN A 152 15.50 -0.52 0.24
N THR A 153 14.71 -1.03 -0.71
CA THR A 153 14.11 -0.21 -1.75
C THR A 153 12.69 -0.67 -2.09
N MET A 154 11.79 0.30 -2.18
CA MET A 154 10.38 0.18 -2.58
C MET A 154 10.04 1.19 -3.69
N ASN A 155 11.06 1.63 -4.46
CA ASN A 155 10.88 2.59 -5.55
C ASN A 155 9.74 2.14 -6.47
N GLN A 156 8.78 3.03 -6.76
CA GLN A 156 7.65 2.78 -7.65
C GLN A 156 6.80 1.54 -7.33
N MET A 157 6.81 1.04 -6.08
CA MET A 157 6.18 -0.25 -5.75
C MET A 157 4.71 -0.33 -6.16
N PHE A 158 3.94 0.75 -6.01
CA PHE A 158 2.54 0.86 -6.41
C PHE A 158 2.28 1.94 -7.45
N TYR A 159 3.34 2.44 -8.12
CA TYR A 159 3.18 3.50 -9.13
C TYR A 159 2.10 3.13 -10.16
N GLY A 160 1.04 3.94 -10.29
CA GLY A 160 -0.04 3.68 -11.23
C GLY A 160 -0.95 2.48 -10.88
N ALA A 161 -0.86 1.92 -9.68
CA ALA A 161 -1.84 0.97 -9.15
C ALA A 161 -3.11 1.73 -8.73
N THR A 162 -3.91 2.13 -9.70
CA THR A 162 -4.97 3.13 -9.56
C THR A 162 -6.10 2.75 -8.60
N ASN A 163 -6.27 1.47 -8.23
CA ASN A 163 -7.25 1.05 -7.23
C ASN A 163 -6.64 0.87 -5.83
N PHE A 164 -5.32 1.01 -5.68
CA PHE A 164 -4.67 0.74 -4.41
C PHE A 164 -5.00 1.79 -3.35
N ASN A 165 -5.58 1.34 -2.23
CA ASN A 165 -5.92 2.16 -1.08
C ASN A 165 -5.91 1.33 0.22
N GLN A 166 -4.71 0.86 0.65
CA GLN A 166 -4.57 0.06 1.85
C GLN A 166 -3.69 0.75 2.89
N ASP A 167 -3.93 0.43 4.16
CA ASP A 167 -3.12 0.88 5.27
C ASP A 167 -1.78 0.11 5.31
N LEU A 168 -0.68 0.85 5.21
CA LEU A 168 0.71 0.37 5.29
C LEU A 168 1.44 0.88 6.54
N SER A 169 0.73 1.44 7.51
CA SER A 169 1.29 2.05 8.72
C SER A 169 2.11 1.07 9.56
N SER A 170 1.75 -0.22 9.52
CA SER A 170 2.41 -1.30 10.23
C SER A 170 3.74 -1.76 9.62
N TRP A 171 4.06 -1.32 8.38
CA TRP A 171 5.33 -1.69 7.75
C TRP A 171 6.53 -1.13 8.49
N ASN A 172 7.52 -1.98 8.71
CA ASN A 172 8.81 -1.53 9.23
C ASN A 172 9.66 -0.97 8.07
N VAL A 173 9.83 0.35 8.05
CA VAL A 173 10.59 1.07 7.01
C VAL A 173 11.95 1.55 7.51
N SER A 174 12.42 1.07 8.67
CA SER A 174 13.68 1.51 9.28
C SER A 174 14.95 1.19 8.46
N SER A 175 14.87 0.23 7.54
CA SER A 175 15.97 -0.15 6.64
C SER A 175 15.87 0.47 5.24
N VAL A 176 14.76 1.15 4.93
CA VAL A 176 14.49 1.63 3.57
C VAL A 176 15.31 2.86 3.24
N LEU A 177 15.87 2.88 2.02
CA LEU A 177 16.70 3.96 1.49
C LEU A 177 16.05 4.69 0.32
N ASP A 178 15.06 4.07 -0.34
CA ASP A 178 14.39 4.65 -1.51
C ASP A 178 12.92 4.21 -1.57
N MET A 179 12.02 5.19 -1.53
CA MET A 179 10.58 5.07 -1.74
C MET A 179 10.08 6.12 -2.75
N ASN A 180 10.95 6.51 -3.69
CA ASN A 180 10.54 7.45 -4.73
C ASN A 180 9.34 6.93 -5.51
N GLU A 181 8.32 7.77 -5.71
CA GLU A 181 7.09 7.45 -6.45
C GLU A 181 6.35 6.17 -5.98
N ILE A 182 6.56 5.74 -4.71
CA ILE A 182 6.04 4.45 -4.20
C ILE A 182 4.52 4.36 -4.33
N LEU A 183 3.79 5.47 -4.16
CA LEU A 183 2.33 5.53 -4.15
C LEU A 183 1.77 6.54 -5.17
N ASP A 184 2.60 7.01 -6.11
CA ASP A 184 2.18 7.96 -7.13
C ASP A 184 1.10 7.35 -8.03
N ASN A 185 0.07 8.14 -8.36
CA ASN A 185 -1.05 7.72 -9.22
C ASN A 185 -1.83 6.49 -8.67
N THR A 186 -1.95 6.38 -7.36
CA THR A 186 -2.87 5.46 -6.68
C THR A 186 -4.18 6.16 -6.30
N SER A 187 -5.13 5.42 -5.70
CA SER A 187 -6.34 5.97 -5.06
C SER A 187 -6.18 6.08 -3.54
N LEU A 188 -4.94 6.23 -3.04
CA LEU A 188 -4.69 6.33 -1.60
C LEU A 188 -5.49 7.49 -1.00
N SER A 189 -6.31 7.18 0.01
CA SER A 189 -7.08 8.17 0.75
C SER A 189 -6.21 8.97 1.72
N SER A 190 -6.65 10.17 2.08
CA SER A 190 -5.99 10.98 3.11
C SER A 190 -5.90 10.23 4.44
N ASP A 191 -6.93 9.46 4.81
CA ASP A 191 -6.95 8.68 6.06
C ASP A 191 -5.83 7.62 6.08
N ASN A 192 -5.70 6.84 5.01
CA ASN A 192 -4.64 5.83 4.92
C ASN A 192 -3.25 6.49 4.83
N TYR A 193 -3.15 7.64 4.18
CA TYR A 193 -1.89 8.38 4.14
C TYR A 193 -1.50 8.94 5.51
N ASP A 194 -2.45 9.46 6.29
CA ASP A 194 -2.23 9.89 7.67
C ASP A 194 -1.74 8.74 8.56
N LEU A 195 -2.39 7.57 8.46
CA LEU A 195 -1.95 6.37 9.18
C LEU A 195 -0.51 5.99 8.81
N ILE A 196 -0.17 6.00 7.52
CA ILE A 196 1.18 5.73 7.01
C ILE A 196 2.18 6.71 7.61
N LEU A 197 1.92 8.01 7.53
CA LEU A 197 2.80 9.04 8.09
C LEU A 197 3.04 8.83 9.58
N ILE A 198 1.95 8.60 10.35
CA ILE A 198 2.01 8.40 11.80
C ILE A 198 2.78 7.13 12.16
N GLY A 199 2.46 6.02 11.51
CA GLY A 199 3.10 4.73 11.77
C GLY A 199 4.59 4.74 11.42
N TRP A 200 4.96 5.34 10.29
CA TRP A 200 6.37 5.39 9.86
C TRP A 200 7.18 6.40 10.69
N ALA A 201 6.65 7.58 11.00
CA ALA A 201 7.35 8.57 11.82
C ALA A 201 7.64 8.10 13.26
N SER A 202 6.94 7.08 13.74
CA SER A 202 7.16 6.50 15.07
C SER A 202 8.40 5.60 15.16
N GLN A 203 9.05 5.32 14.03
CA GLN A 203 10.19 4.39 13.93
C GLN A 203 11.53 5.12 13.97
N ASN A 204 12.64 4.36 14.15
CA ASN A 204 13.99 4.88 13.98
C ASN A 204 14.43 4.72 12.52
N LEU A 205 14.47 5.80 11.76
CA LEU A 205 14.51 5.78 10.30
C LEU A 205 15.87 6.17 9.71
N GLN A 206 16.09 5.79 8.44
CA GLN A 206 17.22 6.28 7.66
C GLN A 206 17.05 7.76 7.31
N GLN A 207 18.17 8.46 7.13
CA GLN A 207 18.19 9.87 6.76
C GLN A 207 18.05 10.08 5.25
N GLY A 208 17.35 11.15 4.84
CA GLY A 208 17.32 11.60 3.46
C GLY A 208 16.55 10.70 2.49
N VAL A 209 15.62 9.89 2.98
CA VAL A 209 14.84 8.97 2.13
C VAL A 209 13.84 9.75 1.27
N PRO A 210 13.78 9.54 -0.06
CA PRO A 210 12.73 10.09 -0.88
C PRO A 210 11.42 9.30 -0.69
N LEU A 211 10.30 10.01 -0.55
CA LEU A 211 8.95 9.45 -0.47
C LEU A 211 8.05 10.13 -1.50
N GLY A 212 7.54 9.38 -2.49
CA GLY A 212 6.57 9.86 -3.48
C GLY A 212 5.17 9.30 -3.23
N VAL A 213 4.19 10.20 -3.08
CA VAL A 213 2.77 9.88 -2.84
C VAL A 213 1.87 10.63 -3.85
N GLY A 214 2.50 11.22 -4.86
CA GLY A 214 1.82 11.94 -5.94
C GLY A 214 1.04 13.15 -5.48
N SER A 215 -0.27 13.16 -5.73
CA SER A 215 -1.17 14.26 -5.35
C SER A 215 -2.00 13.97 -4.09
N THR A 216 -1.74 12.88 -3.39
CA THR A 216 -2.46 12.53 -2.16
C THR A 216 -2.16 13.56 -1.07
N MET A 217 -3.20 14.12 -0.49
CA MET A 217 -3.09 15.08 0.60
C MET A 217 -3.18 14.37 1.96
N TYR A 218 -2.60 14.99 2.99
CA TYR A 218 -2.72 14.54 4.38
C TYR A 218 -3.62 15.48 5.19
N CYS A 219 -4.20 14.94 6.25
CA CYS A 219 -5.08 15.66 7.17
C CYS A 219 -4.45 15.76 8.56
N SER A 220 -4.55 14.71 9.35
CA SER A 220 -4.04 14.65 10.73
C SER A 220 -2.55 14.31 10.78
N GLY A 221 -1.94 13.92 9.66
CA GLY A 221 -0.54 13.51 9.55
C GLY A 221 0.51 14.63 9.65
N THR A 222 0.12 15.90 9.85
CA THR A 222 1.02 17.07 9.81
C THR A 222 2.24 16.91 10.71
N THR A 223 2.03 16.55 11.99
CA THR A 223 3.14 16.40 12.96
C THR A 223 4.08 15.26 12.56
N ALA A 224 3.53 14.15 12.14
CA ALA A 224 4.29 12.98 11.68
C ALA A 224 5.11 13.31 10.42
N ARG A 225 4.48 13.95 9.43
CA ARG A 225 5.16 14.43 8.22
C ARG A 225 6.30 15.39 8.53
N ASN A 226 6.08 16.35 9.44
CA ASN A 226 7.11 17.28 9.87
C ASN A 226 8.27 16.55 10.58
N THR A 227 8.00 15.49 11.32
CA THR A 227 9.04 14.64 11.92
C THR A 227 9.89 13.98 10.85
N LEU A 228 9.27 13.38 9.81
CA LEU A 228 9.99 12.79 8.68
C LEU A 228 10.90 13.80 7.97
N VAL A 229 10.38 14.99 7.70
CA VAL A 229 11.13 16.04 6.98
C VAL A 229 12.22 16.68 7.88
N ASN A 230 11.87 17.12 9.09
CA ASN A 230 12.75 17.97 9.89
C ASN A 230 13.75 17.15 10.75
N THR A 231 13.37 15.94 11.17
CA THR A 231 14.24 15.08 11.99
C THR A 231 15.04 14.10 11.13
N TYR A 232 14.38 13.51 10.12
CA TYR A 232 15.02 12.50 9.27
C TYR A 232 15.45 13.04 7.91
N GLY A 233 15.17 14.29 7.57
CA GLY A 233 15.60 14.92 6.30
C GLY A 233 14.95 14.30 5.06
N TRP A 234 13.78 13.67 5.19
CA TRP A 234 13.09 13.05 4.06
C TRP A 234 12.65 14.08 3.05
N THR A 235 12.72 13.72 1.76
CA THR A 235 12.14 14.51 0.67
C THR A 235 10.79 13.91 0.30
N ILE A 236 9.69 14.58 0.70
CA ILE A 236 8.34 14.07 0.49
C ILE A 236 7.67 14.84 -0.65
N THR A 237 7.26 14.12 -1.68
CA THR A 237 6.43 14.63 -2.79
C THR A 237 5.00 14.13 -2.58
N ASP A 238 4.10 15.03 -2.16
CA ASP A 238 2.69 14.75 -1.88
C ASP A 238 1.80 15.95 -2.28
N GLY A 239 0.49 15.82 -2.11
CA GLY A 239 -0.48 16.90 -2.36
C GLY A 239 -0.48 18.01 -1.33
N GLY A 240 0.32 17.90 -0.26
CA GLY A 240 0.31 18.85 0.85
C GLY A 240 -0.82 18.60 1.85
N SER A 241 -1.01 19.58 2.73
CA SER A 241 -2.11 19.53 3.71
C SER A 241 -3.45 19.79 3.02
N ASP A 242 -4.41 18.90 3.24
CA ASP A 242 -5.80 19.16 2.86
C ASP A 242 -6.42 20.17 3.84
N THR A 243 -6.66 21.36 3.37
CA THR A 243 -7.29 22.42 4.18
C THR A 243 -8.79 22.19 4.42
N THR A 244 -9.37 21.20 3.77
CA THR A 244 -10.78 20.80 3.95
C THR A 244 -10.93 19.62 4.91
N CYS A 245 -9.83 19.02 5.31
CA CYS A 245 -9.78 17.91 6.26
C CYS A 245 -10.27 18.31 7.64
N ARG A 246 -11.01 17.41 8.22
CA ARG A 246 -11.52 17.56 9.57
C ARG A 246 -11.03 16.38 10.40
N THR A 247 -10.29 16.67 11.47
CA THR A 247 -10.03 15.65 12.50
C THR A 247 -11.38 15.19 13.03
N ALA A 248 -11.64 13.89 13.01
CA ALA A 248 -12.87 13.33 13.55
C ALA A 248 -13.02 13.73 15.02
N ILE A 249 -14.16 14.28 15.36
CA ILE A 249 -14.43 14.75 16.73
C ILE A 249 -15.14 13.61 17.48
N THR A 250 -14.56 13.25 18.61
CA THR A 250 -15.02 12.19 19.51
C THR A 250 -15.08 12.72 20.93
N ASP A 251 -15.66 12.00 21.87
CA ASP A 251 -15.66 12.40 23.28
C ASP A 251 -14.24 12.70 23.80
N ALA A 252 -13.22 12.01 23.28
CA ALA A 252 -11.84 12.17 23.74
C ALA A 252 -11.22 13.53 23.40
N ASN A 253 -11.65 14.18 22.32
CA ASN A 253 -11.05 15.44 21.85
C ASN A 253 -12.07 16.60 21.68
N PHE A 254 -13.35 16.37 21.93
CA PHE A 254 -14.40 17.37 21.69
C PHE A 254 -14.14 18.68 22.43
N GLN A 255 -13.81 18.62 23.71
CA GLN A 255 -13.53 19.81 24.51
C GLN A 255 -12.23 20.53 24.07
N ASP A 256 -11.21 19.78 23.68
CA ASP A 256 -9.96 20.34 23.16
C ASP A 256 -10.19 21.00 21.80
N ALA A 257 -11.01 20.41 20.94
CA ALA A 257 -11.40 21.00 19.66
C ALA A 257 -12.11 22.35 19.86
N ILE A 258 -13.08 22.43 20.78
CA ILE A 258 -13.77 23.66 21.13
C ILE A 258 -12.77 24.71 21.62
N ASN A 259 -11.93 24.37 22.58
CA ASN A 259 -10.97 25.30 23.17
C ASN A 259 -9.97 25.82 22.15
N THR A 260 -9.45 24.92 21.29
CA THR A 260 -8.52 25.29 20.21
C THR A 260 -9.16 26.24 19.22
N CYS A 261 -10.39 25.99 18.80
CA CYS A 261 -11.13 26.85 17.90
C CYS A 261 -11.43 28.20 18.53
N LEU A 262 -12.03 28.22 19.72
CA LEU A 262 -12.50 29.45 20.36
C LEU A 262 -11.37 30.31 20.96
N THR A 263 -10.14 29.78 21.07
CA THR A 263 -8.97 30.60 21.42
C THR A 263 -8.67 31.62 20.34
N THR A 264 -8.88 31.31 19.07
CA THR A 264 -8.62 32.20 17.94
C THR A 264 -9.88 32.91 17.45
N ASN A 265 -11.03 32.25 17.51
CA ASN A 265 -12.33 32.71 16.99
C ASN A 265 -13.44 32.50 18.03
N PRO A 266 -13.47 33.31 19.13
CA PRO A 266 -14.30 33.01 20.29
C PRO A 266 -15.81 33.15 20.05
N ALA A 267 -16.24 33.95 19.04
CA ALA A 267 -17.65 34.19 18.78
C ALA A 267 -18.26 33.31 17.69
N ASP A 268 -17.59 33.20 16.56
CA ASP A 268 -18.18 32.66 15.33
C ASP A 268 -17.66 31.27 14.95
N GLY A 269 -16.67 30.74 15.66
CA GLY A 269 -16.11 29.42 15.38
C GLY A 269 -15.43 29.26 14.00
N LEU A 270 -15.08 30.39 13.33
CA LEU A 270 -14.44 30.41 12.03
C LEU A 270 -12.92 30.11 12.13
N CYS A 271 -12.59 29.01 12.75
CA CYS A 271 -11.22 28.55 13.04
C CYS A 271 -10.62 27.69 11.92
N ALA A 272 -10.69 28.14 10.67
CA ALA A 272 -10.26 27.38 9.50
C ALA A 272 -8.81 26.86 9.56
N SER A 273 -7.95 27.53 10.34
CA SER A 273 -6.55 27.14 10.52
C SER A 273 -6.33 26.13 11.66
N SER A 274 -7.38 25.75 12.40
CA SER A 274 -7.29 24.68 13.40
C SER A 274 -7.27 23.31 12.73
N GLU A 275 -6.69 22.33 13.39
CA GLU A 275 -6.70 20.92 12.93
C GLU A 275 -8.12 20.33 12.82
N TYR A 276 -9.11 20.97 13.43
CA TYR A 276 -10.52 20.59 13.37
C TYR A 276 -11.31 21.36 12.30
N GLY A 277 -10.70 22.35 11.65
CA GLY A 277 -11.35 23.22 10.66
C GLY A 277 -12.47 24.08 11.23
N LEU A 278 -13.32 24.60 10.35
CA LEU A 278 -14.46 25.44 10.73
C LEU A 278 -15.45 24.67 11.61
N MET A 279 -15.82 25.21 12.77
CA MET A 279 -16.76 24.59 13.73
C MET A 279 -18.14 24.30 13.10
N THR A 280 -18.58 25.16 12.19
CA THR A 280 -19.86 25.00 11.47
C THR A 280 -19.96 23.70 10.67
N GLY A 281 -18.83 23.08 10.39
CA GLY A 281 -18.78 21.88 9.57
C GLY A 281 -18.20 20.67 10.30
N TRP A 282 -18.07 20.68 11.62
CA TRP A 282 -17.56 19.54 12.36
C TRP A 282 -18.46 18.32 12.23
N ASP A 283 -17.84 17.16 12.00
CA ASP A 283 -18.50 15.87 12.17
C ASP A 283 -18.44 15.49 13.65
N VAL A 284 -19.55 15.62 14.32
CA VAL A 284 -19.70 15.28 15.75
C VAL A 284 -20.52 13.99 15.95
N SER A 285 -20.73 13.23 14.89
CA SER A 285 -21.54 12.00 14.93
C SER A 285 -21.01 10.93 15.90
N GLN A 286 -19.74 11.03 16.30
CA GLN A 286 -19.13 10.12 17.29
C GLN A 286 -19.09 10.69 18.71
N VAL A 287 -19.65 11.88 18.93
CA VAL A 287 -19.72 12.48 20.26
C VAL A 287 -20.99 12.00 20.95
N THR A 288 -20.82 11.50 22.18
CA THR A 288 -21.95 11.01 23.01
C THR A 288 -22.22 11.91 24.22
N ASP A 289 -21.21 12.69 24.64
CA ASP A 289 -21.28 13.63 25.78
C ASP A 289 -20.85 15.03 25.35
N MET A 290 -21.80 15.97 25.39
CA MET A 290 -21.56 17.40 25.13
C MET A 290 -21.73 18.26 26.39
N SER A 291 -21.68 17.63 27.56
CA SER A 291 -21.86 18.37 28.83
C SER A 291 -20.79 19.44 28.99
N TYR A 292 -21.22 20.65 29.41
CA TYR A 292 -20.36 21.81 29.68
C TYR A 292 -19.50 22.27 28.49
N ALA A 293 -19.80 21.86 27.27
CA ALA A 293 -18.99 22.09 26.09
C ALA A 293 -18.65 23.56 25.83
N PHE A 294 -19.62 24.46 26.03
CA PHE A 294 -19.47 25.89 25.87
C PHE A 294 -19.64 26.67 27.19
N ASP A 295 -19.50 25.97 28.33
CA ASP A 295 -19.54 26.65 29.64
C ASP A 295 -18.52 27.79 29.68
N SER A 296 -18.95 28.95 30.23
CA SER A 296 -18.13 30.17 30.31
C SER A 296 -17.66 30.74 28.96
N LYS A 297 -18.29 30.36 27.83
CA LYS A 297 -18.05 30.95 26.50
C LYS A 297 -19.11 32.01 26.15
N GLU A 298 -19.16 33.06 26.93
CA GLU A 298 -20.24 34.07 26.91
C GLU A 298 -20.51 34.74 25.55
N VAL A 299 -19.52 34.79 24.66
CA VAL A 299 -19.63 35.42 23.33
C VAL A 299 -19.88 34.42 22.21
N PHE A 300 -19.96 33.12 22.53
CA PHE A 300 -20.14 32.08 21.53
C PHE A 300 -21.49 32.21 20.82
N ASN A 301 -21.46 32.30 19.48
CA ASN A 301 -22.64 32.37 18.62
C ASN A 301 -22.38 31.75 17.24
N ALA A 302 -21.60 30.66 17.18
CA ALA A 302 -21.35 29.96 15.93
C ALA A 302 -22.59 29.20 15.45
N ASP A 303 -22.72 29.06 14.13
CA ASP A 303 -23.73 28.20 13.54
C ASP A 303 -23.31 26.73 13.66
N ILE A 304 -24.02 25.97 14.48
CA ILE A 304 -23.83 24.54 14.72
C ILE A 304 -25.04 23.72 14.24
N SER A 305 -25.91 24.30 13.40
CA SER A 305 -27.13 23.65 12.92
C SER A 305 -26.89 22.41 12.06
N ALA A 306 -25.68 22.30 11.50
CA ALA A 306 -25.29 21.15 10.67
C ALA A 306 -24.75 19.94 11.48
N TRP A 307 -24.63 20.06 12.79
CA TRP A 307 -24.10 18.98 13.62
C TRP A 307 -25.07 17.79 13.69
N ASP A 308 -24.56 16.59 13.43
CA ASP A 308 -25.30 15.34 13.70
C ASP A 308 -25.15 14.96 15.17
N VAL A 309 -26.19 15.24 15.95
CA VAL A 309 -26.25 14.96 17.40
C VAL A 309 -27.04 13.70 17.71
N SER A 310 -27.30 12.83 16.74
CA SER A 310 -28.13 11.63 16.90
C SER A 310 -27.59 10.63 17.94
N ASN A 311 -26.29 10.63 18.19
CA ASN A 311 -25.64 9.77 19.19
C ASN A 311 -25.40 10.46 20.53
N VAL A 312 -25.74 11.75 20.69
CA VAL A 312 -25.53 12.49 21.93
C VAL A 312 -26.52 12.03 23.00
N THR A 313 -25.99 11.66 24.14
CA THR A 313 -26.79 11.15 25.28
C THR A 313 -26.96 12.17 26.40
N THR A 314 -26.06 13.16 26.48
CA THR A 314 -26.12 14.24 27.48
C THR A 314 -25.61 15.56 26.93
N THR A 315 -26.29 16.66 27.29
CA THR A 315 -25.95 18.06 27.01
C THR A 315 -26.02 18.90 28.28
N GLU A 316 -25.80 18.31 29.45
CA GLU A 316 -25.93 19.01 30.74
C GLU A 316 -25.03 20.25 30.78
N GLY A 317 -25.62 21.42 31.02
CA GLY A 317 -24.85 22.66 31.11
C GLY A 317 -24.04 23.02 29.86
N MET A 318 -24.46 22.59 28.68
CA MET A 318 -23.70 22.79 27.45
C MET A 318 -23.36 24.25 27.14
N PHE A 319 -24.24 25.20 27.54
CA PHE A 319 -24.09 26.65 27.37
C PHE A 319 -24.13 27.39 28.71
#